data_d2476d2bcd94d1b50f860b4d8c50d121
#
_entry.id   d2476d2bcd94d1b50f860b4d8c50d121
#
_cell.length_a   1.000
_cell.length_b   1.000
_cell.length_c   1.000
_cell.angle_alpha   90.00
_cell.angle_beta   90.00
_cell.angle_gamma   90.00
#
_symmetry.space_group_name_H-M   'P 1'
#
loop_
_entity.id
_entity.type
_entity.pdbx_description
1 polymer ?
#
loop_
_entity_poly.entity_id
_entity_poly.type
_entity_poly.pdbx_seq_one_letter_code
_entity_poly.pdbx_strand_id
1 'polypeptide(L)'
;MTQARCIRLRSPLWPKRPFNEAYKKLGMLGTGEQKYMPWMQATYLMAANKQALQYLPAGTDLNTITYDQLIEWSKNIAEKTGSPKFGFPAGPKGLKHRFFEGFLYPSYTGSMVTKFRSAEAETAWNKFKELWQYTNPNSTNYAFMQEPLLSGEVWVAFDHVARLADAFNKKPDDFVAFPAPAGPAGRGFMPVVAGVAIPKTSPDMDKAKALVAYMLKPETQIATLKATNFFPVLDVKLPDDMPASVKAFGPAIATMTAAPDARPALLPMGLGDLGGKFNQVYTDSFERIVLGGEDVHGVLGEEAAALKAIIDQSKAPCWAPDKPSAGACPVD
;
A
#
# COMPACT_ATOMS: atom_id res chain seq x y z
N MET A 1 1.83 0.19 -21.44
CA MET A 1 2.50 -0.72 -22.42
C MET A 1 1.57 -1.89 -22.68
N THR A 2 1.14 -2.10 -23.91
CA THR A 2 0.29 -3.22 -24.27
C THR A 2 1.06 -4.53 -24.08
N GLN A 3 0.42 -5.57 -23.50
CA GLN A 3 0.99 -6.91 -23.25
C GLN A 3 1.69 -7.54 -24.47
N ALA A 4 1.32 -7.12 -25.70
CA ALA A 4 1.89 -7.63 -26.94
C ALA A 4 3.35 -7.20 -27.22
N ARG A 5 3.87 -6.20 -26.48
CA ARG A 5 5.19 -5.60 -26.77
C ARG A 5 6.35 -6.20 -25.99
N CYS A 6 6.11 -7.09 -25.03
CA CYS A 6 7.15 -7.74 -24.23
C CYS A 6 7.36 -9.19 -24.66
N ILE A 7 8.60 -9.70 -24.45
CA ILE A 7 8.90 -11.12 -24.69
C ILE A 7 8.30 -12.00 -23.58
N ARG A 8 8.09 -13.29 -23.91
CA ARG A 8 7.88 -14.32 -22.90
C ARG A 8 9.15 -14.54 -22.10
N LEU A 9 9.08 -14.38 -20.79
CA LEU A 9 10.17 -14.66 -19.88
C LEU A 9 10.09 -16.14 -19.47
N ARG A 10 10.96 -17.01 -20.04
CA ARG A 10 10.96 -18.46 -19.81
C ARG A 10 12.04 -18.87 -18.79
N SER A 11 12.01 -20.14 -18.43
CA SER A 11 12.77 -20.87 -17.42
C SER A 11 14.23 -20.44 -17.12
N PRO A 12 15.12 -20.07 -18.06
CA PRO A 12 16.50 -19.74 -17.68
C PRO A 12 16.65 -18.48 -16.84
N LEU A 13 15.63 -17.60 -16.81
CA LEU A 13 15.65 -16.36 -16.04
C LEU A 13 15.18 -16.52 -14.59
N TRP A 14 14.54 -17.66 -14.28
CA TRP A 14 14.10 -17.91 -12.91
C TRP A 14 15.28 -18.31 -12.03
N PRO A 15 15.46 -17.65 -10.89
CA PRO A 15 16.48 -18.06 -9.94
C PRO A 15 16.19 -19.49 -9.47
N LYS A 16 17.25 -20.28 -9.25
CA LYS A 16 17.16 -21.64 -8.71
C LYS A 16 16.71 -21.66 -7.22
N ARG A 17 16.43 -20.52 -6.63
CA ARG A 17 16.04 -20.36 -5.22
C ARG A 17 14.52 -20.23 -5.07
N PRO A 18 13.97 -20.52 -3.88
CA PRO A 18 12.56 -20.30 -3.58
C PRO A 18 12.13 -18.88 -3.94
N PHE A 19 11.08 -18.79 -4.73
CA PHE A 19 10.47 -17.56 -5.19
C PHE A 19 9.01 -17.56 -4.76
N ASN A 20 8.51 -16.44 -4.27
CA ASN A 20 7.12 -16.36 -3.85
C ASN A 20 6.18 -16.59 -5.05
N GLU A 21 5.44 -17.70 -5.04
CA GLU A 21 4.54 -18.11 -6.13
C GLU A 21 3.42 -17.08 -6.36
N ALA A 22 3.00 -16.34 -5.32
CA ALA A 22 2.02 -15.28 -5.50
C ALA A 22 2.58 -14.14 -6.36
N TYR A 23 3.84 -13.74 -6.16
CA TYR A 23 4.50 -12.72 -6.99
C TYR A 23 4.72 -13.22 -8.42
N LYS A 24 5.04 -14.51 -8.59
CA LYS A 24 5.15 -15.12 -9.91
C LYS A 24 3.83 -15.03 -10.68
N LYS A 25 2.71 -15.35 -10.03
CA LYS A 25 1.38 -15.22 -10.62
C LYS A 25 1.06 -13.77 -11.01
N LEU A 26 1.44 -12.77 -10.19
CA LEU A 26 1.29 -11.36 -10.55
C LEU A 26 2.00 -11.02 -11.86
N GLY A 27 3.20 -11.55 -12.07
CA GLY A 27 3.97 -11.37 -13.32
C GLY A 27 3.32 -11.94 -14.57
N MET A 28 2.31 -12.80 -14.42
CA MET A 28 1.54 -13.34 -15.54
C MET A 28 0.39 -12.44 -16.02
N LEU A 29 0.02 -11.42 -15.25
CA LEU A 29 -1.06 -10.46 -15.59
C LEU A 29 -2.38 -11.15 -15.98
N GLY A 30 -2.77 -12.20 -15.26
CA GLY A 30 -3.97 -12.98 -15.54
C GLY A 30 -3.88 -13.89 -16.78
N THR A 31 -2.71 -14.02 -17.42
CA THR A 31 -2.46 -14.94 -18.55
C THR A 31 -1.70 -16.17 -18.08
N GLY A 32 -1.58 -17.19 -18.95
CA GLY A 32 -0.71 -18.34 -18.69
C GLY A 32 0.79 -18.09 -18.97
N GLU A 33 1.19 -16.83 -19.21
CA GLU A 33 2.53 -16.47 -19.66
C GLU A 33 3.16 -15.40 -18.78
N GLN A 34 4.42 -15.60 -18.39
CA GLN A 34 5.18 -14.59 -17.68
C GLN A 34 5.43 -13.36 -18.55
N LYS A 35 4.87 -12.22 -18.17
CA LYS A 35 4.98 -10.94 -18.89
C LYS A 35 6.04 -10.03 -18.32
N TYR A 36 6.27 -10.10 -17.00
CA TYR A 36 7.38 -9.44 -16.31
C TYR A 36 7.94 -10.35 -15.21
N MET A 37 9.18 -10.11 -14.83
CA MET A 37 9.80 -10.74 -13.67
C MET A 37 9.57 -9.85 -12.44
N PRO A 38 8.90 -10.32 -11.40
CA PRO A 38 8.91 -9.63 -10.12
C PRO A 38 10.36 -9.45 -9.67
N TRP A 39 10.69 -8.24 -9.23
CA TRP A 39 12.07 -7.87 -8.92
C TRP A 39 12.24 -7.47 -7.46
N MET A 40 11.43 -6.56 -6.98
CA MET A 40 11.44 -6.07 -5.61
C MET A 40 10.01 -5.86 -5.13
N GLN A 41 9.83 -5.83 -3.81
CA GLN A 41 8.55 -5.54 -3.19
C GLN A 41 8.65 -4.44 -2.15
N ALA A 42 7.56 -3.74 -1.95
CA ALA A 42 7.38 -2.77 -0.90
C ALA A 42 5.93 -2.81 -0.39
N THR A 43 5.65 -2.07 0.65
CA THR A 43 4.29 -1.86 1.17
C THR A 43 4.23 -0.55 1.94
N TYR A 44 3.11 -0.30 2.57
CA TYR A 44 2.90 0.82 3.47
C TYR A 44 2.79 0.31 4.89
N LEU A 45 3.26 1.09 5.84
CA LEU A 45 3.20 0.80 7.27
C LEU A 45 2.72 2.01 8.05
N MET A 46 2.33 1.76 9.28
CA MET A 46 2.26 2.78 10.30
C MET A 46 3.64 3.00 10.91
N ALA A 47 3.92 4.24 11.27
CA ALA A 47 5.08 4.63 12.04
C ALA A 47 4.66 5.53 13.19
N ALA A 48 5.29 5.40 14.35
CA ALA A 48 5.06 6.31 15.45
C ALA A 48 6.36 6.72 16.13
N ASN A 49 6.43 7.98 16.57
CA ASN A 49 7.40 8.39 17.56
C ASN A 49 7.06 7.69 18.89
N LYS A 50 8.04 7.10 19.55
CA LYS A 50 7.84 6.35 20.82
C LYS A 50 7.21 7.19 21.93
N GLN A 51 7.38 8.51 21.91
CA GLN A 51 6.69 9.40 22.85
C GLN A 51 5.16 9.34 22.73
N ALA A 52 4.61 8.94 21.57
CA ALA A 52 3.19 8.78 21.38
C ALA A 52 2.62 7.55 22.13
N LEU A 53 3.45 6.56 22.42
CA LEU A 53 3.01 5.26 23.01
C LEU A 53 2.37 5.42 24.38
N GLN A 54 2.75 6.42 25.16
CA GLN A 54 2.15 6.71 26.47
C GLN A 54 0.65 7.09 26.42
N TYR A 55 0.15 7.42 25.21
CA TYR A 55 -1.25 7.81 24.98
C TYR A 55 -2.08 6.69 24.33
N LEU A 56 -1.50 5.50 24.15
CA LEU A 56 -2.24 4.35 23.64
C LEU A 56 -3.43 4.03 24.55
N PRO A 57 -4.58 3.66 23.99
CA PRO A 57 -5.67 3.09 24.77
C PRO A 57 -5.22 1.86 25.54
N ALA A 58 -5.74 1.66 26.74
CA ALA A 58 -5.35 0.54 27.59
C ALA A 58 -5.55 -0.81 26.88
N GLY A 59 -4.55 -1.69 26.94
CA GLY A 59 -4.58 -3.01 26.33
C GLY A 59 -4.36 -3.02 24.81
N THR A 60 -4.03 -1.90 24.17
CA THR A 60 -3.72 -1.85 22.75
C THR A 60 -2.36 -2.45 22.45
N ASP A 61 -2.31 -3.46 21.57
CA ASP A 61 -1.10 -3.98 20.95
C ASP A 61 -0.99 -3.39 19.53
N LEU A 62 0.12 -2.73 19.21
CA LEU A 62 0.38 -2.16 17.90
C LEU A 62 0.34 -3.19 16.76
N ASN A 63 0.67 -4.46 17.04
CA ASN A 63 0.64 -5.53 16.04
C ASN A 63 -0.79 -5.92 15.63
N THR A 64 -1.76 -5.65 16.48
CA THR A 64 -3.17 -6.01 16.27
C THR A 64 -4.10 -4.80 16.31
N ILE A 65 -3.55 -3.58 16.28
CA ILE A 65 -4.31 -2.32 16.36
C ILE A 65 -5.45 -2.28 15.34
N THR A 66 -6.60 -1.77 15.78
CA THR A 66 -7.79 -1.53 14.95
C THR A 66 -7.92 -0.06 14.58
N TYR A 67 -8.78 0.27 13.59
CA TYR A 67 -9.08 1.67 13.26
C TYR A 67 -9.69 2.43 14.44
N ASP A 68 -10.57 1.81 15.21
CA ASP A 68 -11.17 2.46 16.40
C ASP A 68 -10.09 2.79 17.44
N GLN A 69 -9.15 1.88 17.70
CA GLN A 69 -8.03 2.13 18.60
C GLN A 69 -7.07 3.20 18.06
N LEU A 70 -6.85 3.26 16.74
CA LEU A 70 -6.04 4.32 16.13
C LEU A 70 -6.71 5.69 16.27
N ILE A 71 -8.02 5.77 16.09
CA ILE A 71 -8.81 6.99 16.27
C ILE A 71 -8.72 7.45 17.73
N GLU A 72 -8.99 6.56 18.68
CA GLU A 72 -8.91 6.86 20.11
C GLU A 72 -7.48 7.30 20.50
N TRP A 73 -6.45 6.61 20.03
CA TRP A 73 -5.06 7.01 20.24
C TRP A 73 -4.77 8.41 19.72
N SER A 74 -5.18 8.70 18.48
CA SER A 74 -4.98 10.00 17.85
C SER A 74 -5.71 11.10 18.60
N LYS A 75 -6.92 10.83 19.11
CA LYS A 75 -7.71 11.70 19.99
C LYS A 75 -6.98 11.96 21.31
N ASN A 76 -6.53 10.91 22.00
CA ASN A 76 -5.81 11.02 23.27
C ASN A 76 -4.56 11.90 23.13
N ILE A 77 -3.80 11.73 22.03
CA ILE A 77 -2.63 12.57 21.75
C ILE A 77 -3.08 14.03 21.57
N ALA A 78 -4.08 14.30 20.75
CA ALA A 78 -4.55 15.65 20.47
C ALA A 78 -5.04 16.36 21.74
N GLU A 79 -5.82 15.68 22.57
CA GLU A 79 -6.35 16.24 23.85
C GLU A 79 -5.22 16.52 24.85
N LYS A 80 -4.22 15.66 24.95
CA LYS A 80 -3.12 15.80 25.91
C LYS A 80 -2.04 16.78 25.46
N THR A 81 -1.82 16.92 24.15
CA THR A 81 -0.80 17.83 23.61
C THR A 81 -1.34 19.17 23.14
N GLY A 82 -2.67 19.30 23.08
CA GLY A 82 -3.35 20.52 22.57
C GLY A 82 -3.29 20.65 21.03
N SER A 83 -2.83 19.61 20.30
CA SER A 83 -2.78 19.66 18.85
C SER A 83 -2.86 18.28 18.21
N PRO A 84 -3.52 18.13 17.02
CA PRO A 84 -3.54 16.90 16.27
C PRO A 84 -2.13 16.47 15.82
N LYS A 85 -1.76 15.21 16.06
CA LYS A 85 -0.43 14.65 15.76
C LYS A 85 -0.48 13.40 14.87
N PHE A 86 -1.64 13.00 14.40
CA PHE A 86 -1.73 12.00 13.33
C PHE A 86 -1.36 12.66 11.99
N GLY A 87 -0.57 11.98 11.18
CA GLY A 87 -0.12 12.46 9.88
C GLY A 87 -0.52 11.53 8.74
N PHE A 88 -0.93 12.12 7.64
CA PHE A 88 -1.36 11.40 6.46
C PHE A 88 -0.84 12.09 5.18
N PRO A 89 -0.28 11.36 4.18
CA PRO A 89 0.29 11.96 2.98
C PRO A 89 -0.81 12.36 1.98
N ALA A 90 -1.63 13.35 2.34
CA ALA A 90 -2.76 13.82 1.53
C ALA A 90 -2.40 14.90 0.52
N GLY A 91 -1.15 15.36 0.47
CA GLY A 91 -0.69 16.36 -0.48
C GLY A 91 -0.73 15.88 -1.94
N PRO A 92 -0.53 16.77 -2.91
CA PRO A 92 -0.68 16.45 -4.35
C PRO A 92 0.21 15.31 -4.86
N LYS A 93 1.37 15.12 -4.24
CA LYS A 93 2.31 14.02 -4.54
C LYS A 93 2.21 12.86 -3.54
N GLY A 94 1.31 12.94 -2.58
CA GLY A 94 0.97 11.86 -1.66
C GLY A 94 0.24 10.75 -2.41
N LEU A 95 0.41 9.51 -1.97
CA LEU A 95 -0.24 8.36 -2.57
C LEU A 95 -1.52 7.99 -1.79
N LYS A 96 -2.33 9.00 -1.42
CA LYS A 96 -3.53 8.83 -0.58
C LYS A 96 -4.51 7.79 -1.12
N HIS A 97 -4.70 7.71 -2.45
CA HIS A 97 -5.54 6.71 -3.07
C HIS A 97 -5.13 5.28 -2.71
N ARG A 98 -3.83 5.01 -2.54
CA ARG A 98 -3.33 3.67 -2.16
C ARG A 98 -3.79 3.25 -0.77
N PHE A 99 -3.96 4.21 0.14
CA PHE A 99 -4.54 3.92 1.46
C PHE A 99 -5.99 3.48 1.34
N PHE A 100 -6.80 4.18 0.56
CA PHE A 100 -8.20 3.84 0.39
C PHE A 100 -8.37 2.52 -0.35
N GLU A 101 -7.68 2.33 -1.48
CA GLU A 101 -7.71 1.12 -2.29
C GLU A 101 -7.19 -0.12 -1.54
N GLY A 102 -6.10 0.03 -0.81
CA GLY A 102 -5.32 -1.09 -0.29
C GLY A 102 -5.48 -1.37 1.19
N PHE A 103 -6.00 -0.42 1.97
CA PHE A 103 -6.05 -0.52 3.43
C PHE A 103 -7.46 -0.26 3.96
N LEU A 104 -8.05 0.89 3.70
CA LEU A 104 -9.35 1.24 4.26
C LEU A 104 -10.48 0.33 3.72
N TYR A 105 -10.69 0.31 2.40
CA TYR A 105 -11.74 -0.50 1.79
C TYR A 105 -11.60 -2.00 2.12
N PRO A 106 -10.45 -2.64 1.91
CA PRO A 106 -10.26 -4.04 2.26
C PRO A 106 -10.55 -4.35 3.73
N SER A 107 -10.23 -3.42 4.63
CA SER A 107 -10.42 -3.63 6.07
C SER A 107 -11.89 -3.55 6.50
N TYR A 108 -12.71 -2.77 5.82
CA TYR A 108 -14.12 -2.62 6.17
C TYR A 108 -15.04 -3.48 5.34
N THR A 109 -14.81 -3.57 4.04
CA THR A 109 -15.72 -4.21 3.09
C THR A 109 -15.25 -5.61 2.65
N GLY A 110 -13.97 -5.94 2.85
CA GLY A 110 -13.32 -7.11 2.25
C GLY A 110 -13.20 -7.01 0.73
N SER A 111 -13.32 -5.81 0.16
CA SER A 111 -13.38 -5.52 -1.28
C SER A 111 -12.55 -4.26 -1.58
N MET A 112 -12.21 -4.07 -2.84
CA MET A 112 -11.73 -2.81 -3.38
C MET A 112 -12.79 -2.16 -4.29
N VAL A 113 -13.51 -2.95 -5.07
CA VAL A 113 -14.38 -2.50 -6.17
C VAL A 113 -15.82 -2.95 -5.99
N THR A 114 -16.05 -4.24 -5.72
CA THR A 114 -17.38 -4.85 -5.77
C THR A 114 -18.35 -4.40 -4.66
N LYS A 115 -17.84 -3.69 -3.65
CA LYS A 115 -18.60 -3.11 -2.55
C LYS A 115 -18.28 -1.63 -2.35
N PHE A 116 -18.09 -0.91 -3.45
CA PHE A 116 -17.59 0.47 -3.40
C PHE A 116 -18.53 1.42 -2.67
N ARG A 117 -19.86 1.25 -2.80
CA ARG A 117 -20.88 2.09 -2.12
C ARG A 117 -21.72 1.31 -1.08
N SER A 118 -21.20 0.19 -0.58
CA SER A 118 -21.89 -0.59 0.44
C SER A 118 -21.99 0.14 1.79
N ALA A 119 -22.86 -0.32 2.68
CA ALA A 119 -22.98 0.25 4.02
C ALA A 119 -21.68 0.16 4.82
N GLU A 120 -20.87 -0.88 4.58
CA GLU A 120 -19.55 -1.02 5.17
C GLU A 120 -18.56 0.04 4.61
N ALA A 121 -18.68 0.42 3.33
CA ALA A 121 -17.90 1.50 2.75
C ALA A 121 -18.28 2.86 3.32
N GLU A 122 -19.58 3.13 3.50
CA GLU A 122 -20.05 4.34 4.21
C GLU A 122 -19.50 4.40 5.64
N THR A 123 -19.50 3.26 6.35
CA THR A 123 -18.90 3.15 7.68
C THR A 123 -17.41 3.47 7.64
N ALA A 124 -16.67 2.93 6.66
CA ALA A 124 -15.24 3.19 6.49
C ALA A 124 -14.94 4.69 6.32
N TRP A 125 -15.68 5.37 5.46
CA TRP A 125 -15.51 6.80 5.23
C TRP A 125 -15.88 7.64 6.46
N ASN A 126 -16.95 7.29 7.18
CA ASN A 126 -17.31 7.97 8.43
C ASN A 126 -16.23 7.80 9.50
N LYS A 127 -15.63 6.61 9.62
CA LYS A 127 -14.49 6.37 10.51
C LYS A 127 -13.25 7.12 10.09
N PHE A 128 -13.00 7.25 8.80
CA PHE A 128 -11.88 8.06 8.33
C PHE A 128 -12.11 9.57 8.54
N LYS A 129 -13.35 10.07 8.39
CA LYS A 129 -13.73 11.45 8.80
C LYS A 129 -13.48 11.68 10.29
N GLU A 130 -13.78 10.69 11.13
CA GLU A 130 -13.52 10.78 12.58
C GLU A 130 -12.01 10.87 12.84
N LEU A 131 -11.18 10.00 12.22
CA LEU A 131 -9.71 10.06 12.32
C LEU A 131 -9.16 11.40 11.83
N TRP A 132 -9.76 11.96 10.77
CA TRP A 132 -9.30 13.22 10.18
C TRP A 132 -9.40 14.41 11.14
N GLN A 133 -10.32 14.39 12.10
CA GLN A 133 -10.43 15.42 13.14
C GLN A 133 -9.18 15.52 14.03
N TYR A 134 -8.42 14.42 14.14
CA TYR A 134 -7.18 14.33 14.91
C TYR A 134 -5.93 14.28 14.01
N THR A 135 -6.12 14.53 12.71
CA THR A 135 -5.04 14.58 11.72
C THR A 135 -4.44 15.99 11.70
N ASN A 136 -3.11 16.06 11.64
CA ASN A 136 -2.41 17.35 11.52
C ASN A 136 -2.91 18.10 10.27
N PRO A 137 -3.34 19.36 10.38
CA PRO A 137 -3.90 20.14 9.27
C PRO A 137 -2.98 20.23 8.04
N ASN A 138 -1.64 20.23 8.25
CA ASN A 138 -0.67 20.26 7.17
C ASN A 138 -0.60 18.96 6.36
N SER A 139 -1.34 17.92 6.75
CA SER A 139 -1.40 16.65 6.00
C SER A 139 -1.82 16.83 4.54
N THR A 140 -2.62 17.84 4.24
CA THR A 140 -2.99 18.21 2.85
C THR A 140 -1.82 18.71 2.01
N ASN A 141 -0.69 19.07 2.63
CA ASN A 141 0.53 19.51 1.97
C ASN A 141 1.62 18.44 1.94
N TYR A 142 1.52 17.41 2.80
CA TYR A 142 2.57 16.39 2.88
C TYR A 142 2.53 15.41 1.72
N ALA A 143 3.67 15.29 1.02
CA ALA A 143 3.91 14.22 0.06
C ALA A 143 4.51 12.97 0.72
N PHE A 144 5.33 13.18 1.77
CA PHE A 144 6.07 12.15 2.52
C PHE A 144 5.98 12.44 4.01
N MET A 145 5.98 11.38 4.82
CA MET A 145 5.81 11.52 6.27
C MET A 145 7.12 11.54 7.06
N GLN A 146 8.28 11.29 6.43
CA GLN A 146 9.56 11.26 7.14
C GLN A 146 9.93 12.60 7.79
N GLU A 147 9.75 13.72 7.10
CA GLU A 147 10.10 15.04 7.64
C GLU A 147 9.20 15.48 8.78
N PRO A 148 7.85 15.43 8.68
CA PRO A 148 6.99 15.77 9.79
C PRO A 148 7.13 14.83 11.01
N LEU A 149 7.54 13.56 10.83
CA LEU A 149 7.91 12.67 11.92
C LEU A 149 9.21 13.12 12.60
N LEU A 150 10.25 13.44 11.81
CA LEU A 150 11.55 13.88 12.31
C LEU A 150 11.48 15.22 13.06
N SER A 151 10.65 16.14 12.62
CA SER A 151 10.44 17.45 13.25
C SER A 151 9.57 17.36 14.52
N GLY A 152 8.83 16.26 14.72
CA GLY A 152 7.85 16.12 15.80
C GLY A 152 6.53 16.87 15.55
N GLU A 153 6.33 17.37 14.35
CA GLU A 153 5.05 17.97 13.92
C GLU A 153 3.96 16.88 13.88
N VAL A 154 4.34 15.68 13.46
CA VAL A 154 3.52 14.46 13.45
C VAL A 154 4.17 13.41 14.36
N TRP A 155 3.35 12.67 15.11
CA TRP A 155 3.83 11.60 15.98
C TRP A 155 3.39 10.20 15.55
N VAL A 156 2.29 10.09 14.85
CA VAL A 156 1.78 8.83 14.27
C VAL A 156 1.45 9.08 12.81
N ALA A 157 1.95 8.23 11.91
CA ALA A 157 1.77 8.43 10.48
C ALA A 157 1.58 7.10 9.73
N PHE A 158 0.93 7.19 8.58
CA PHE A 158 0.87 6.16 7.55
C PHE A 158 1.66 6.61 6.32
N ASP A 159 2.57 5.78 5.82
CA ASP A 159 3.22 6.02 4.52
C ASP A 159 3.90 4.76 3.96
N HIS A 160 4.39 4.88 2.73
CA HIS A 160 5.21 3.88 2.06
C HIS A 160 6.57 3.70 2.77
N VAL A 161 7.04 2.46 2.91
CA VAL A 161 8.28 2.15 3.65
C VAL A 161 9.49 2.97 3.18
N ALA A 162 9.65 3.19 1.87
CA ALA A 162 10.74 4.01 1.35
C ALA A 162 10.62 5.51 1.71
N ARG A 163 9.41 5.99 2.04
CA ARG A 163 9.13 7.38 2.43
C ARG A 163 9.17 7.60 3.95
N LEU A 164 9.31 6.52 4.72
CA LEU A 164 9.52 6.53 6.17
C LEU A 164 10.99 6.30 6.54
N ALA A 165 11.78 5.73 5.62
CA ALA A 165 13.10 5.19 5.91
C ALA A 165 14.07 6.20 6.52
N ASP A 166 14.08 7.43 6.04
CA ASP A 166 14.98 8.48 6.55
C ASP A 166 14.74 8.78 8.03
N ALA A 167 13.49 8.76 8.50
CA ALA A 167 13.18 8.98 9.91
C ALA A 167 13.84 7.89 10.77
N PHE A 168 13.66 6.63 10.40
CA PHE A 168 14.23 5.49 11.12
C PHE A 168 15.74 5.38 11.04
N ASN A 169 16.35 5.81 9.93
CA ASN A 169 17.80 5.78 9.78
C ASN A 169 18.47 6.94 10.54
N LYS A 170 17.84 8.12 10.59
CA LYS A 170 18.39 9.29 11.29
C LYS A 170 18.20 9.23 12.81
N LYS A 171 17.07 8.65 13.26
CA LYS A 171 16.73 8.55 14.69
C LYS A 171 16.17 7.16 15.01
N PRO A 172 16.99 6.09 14.96
CA PRO A 172 16.53 4.71 15.06
C PRO A 172 15.84 4.39 16.41
N ASP A 173 16.25 5.08 17.47
CA ASP A 173 15.69 4.85 18.81
C ASP A 173 14.39 5.59 19.08
N ASP A 174 14.03 6.58 18.25
CA ASP A 174 12.87 7.43 18.48
C ASP A 174 11.57 6.84 17.89
N PHE A 175 11.66 5.90 16.94
CA PHE A 175 10.51 5.45 16.17
C PHE A 175 10.24 3.96 16.32
N VAL A 176 8.98 3.60 16.13
CA VAL A 176 8.49 2.22 15.98
C VAL A 176 7.65 2.10 14.71
N ALA A 177 7.85 1.00 13.97
CA ALA A 177 7.01 0.66 12.81
C ALA A 177 6.06 -0.48 13.21
N PHE A 178 4.82 -0.45 12.68
CA PHE A 178 3.81 -1.45 13.00
C PHE A 178 2.83 -1.61 11.82
N PRO A 179 2.06 -2.72 11.79
CA PRO A 179 1.07 -2.98 10.75
C PRO A 179 0.01 -1.88 10.65
N ALA A 180 -0.57 -1.71 9.46
CA ALA A 180 -1.76 -0.90 9.30
C ALA A 180 -2.92 -1.45 10.15
N PRO A 181 -3.87 -0.61 10.59
CA PRO A 181 -4.96 -1.04 11.47
C PRO A 181 -5.90 -2.02 10.78
N ALA A 182 -6.50 -2.93 11.56
CA ALA A 182 -7.55 -3.83 11.12
C ALA A 182 -8.93 -3.17 11.26
N GLY A 183 -9.84 -3.51 10.34
CA GLY A 183 -11.26 -3.20 10.42
C GLY A 183 -12.11 -4.47 10.61
N PRO A 184 -13.46 -4.34 10.53
CA PRO A 184 -14.37 -5.46 10.74
C PRO A 184 -14.19 -6.64 9.76
N ALA A 185 -13.74 -6.38 8.53
CA ALA A 185 -13.51 -7.42 7.52
C ALA A 185 -12.08 -8.01 7.58
N GLY A 186 -11.21 -7.47 8.42
CA GLY A 186 -9.83 -7.89 8.62
C GLY A 186 -8.83 -6.76 8.38
N ARG A 187 -7.58 -7.11 8.12
CA ARG A 187 -6.46 -6.19 7.96
C ARG A 187 -6.11 -6.02 6.48
N GLY A 188 -6.55 -4.93 5.87
CA GLY A 188 -6.17 -4.57 4.52
C GLY A 188 -4.68 -4.23 4.43
N PHE A 189 -4.02 -4.69 3.38
CA PHE A 189 -2.67 -4.25 3.04
C PHE A 189 -2.41 -4.38 1.54
N MET A 190 -1.58 -3.51 1.01
CA MET A 190 -1.25 -3.49 -0.41
C MET A 190 0.22 -3.89 -0.63
N PRO A 191 0.49 -5.12 -1.13
CA PRO A 191 1.83 -5.46 -1.60
C PRO A 191 2.10 -4.74 -2.92
N VAL A 192 3.15 -3.94 -2.96
CA VAL A 192 3.62 -3.25 -4.17
C VAL A 192 4.77 -4.05 -4.73
N VAL A 193 4.54 -4.78 -5.82
CA VAL A 193 5.57 -5.60 -6.46
C VAL A 193 6.06 -4.89 -7.72
N ALA A 194 7.31 -4.43 -7.70
CA ALA A 194 7.98 -3.91 -8.88
C ALA A 194 8.44 -5.05 -9.78
N GLY A 195 8.27 -4.88 -11.08
CA GLY A 195 8.64 -5.89 -12.05
C GLY A 195 9.50 -5.35 -13.20
N VAL A 196 10.28 -6.22 -13.81
CA VAL A 196 11.13 -5.94 -14.97
C VAL A 196 10.60 -6.72 -16.16
N ALA A 197 10.36 -6.02 -17.26
CA ALA A 197 9.94 -6.61 -18.54
C ALA A 197 10.95 -6.30 -19.63
N ILE A 198 11.12 -7.21 -20.58
CA ILE A 198 12.00 -7.03 -21.74
C ILE A 198 11.11 -6.76 -22.97
N PRO A 199 11.18 -5.58 -23.59
CA PRO A 199 10.43 -5.31 -24.80
C PRO A 199 10.93 -6.16 -25.98
N LYS A 200 10.05 -6.53 -26.90
CA LYS A 200 10.40 -7.28 -28.14
C LYS A 200 11.39 -6.52 -29.04
N THR A 201 11.41 -5.21 -28.91
CA THR A 201 12.28 -4.29 -29.64
C THR A 201 13.63 -4.08 -28.99
N SER A 202 13.98 -4.87 -27.95
CA SER A 202 15.30 -4.77 -27.35
C SER A 202 16.40 -5.03 -28.39
N PRO A 203 17.38 -4.12 -28.53
CA PRO A 203 18.42 -4.25 -29.56
C PRO A 203 19.38 -5.41 -29.27
N ASP A 204 19.53 -5.80 -28.00
CA ASP A 204 20.36 -6.94 -27.59
C ASP A 204 19.56 -7.76 -26.53
N MET A 205 18.95 -8.81 -27.02
CA MET A 205 18.08 -9.66 -26.21
C MET A 205 18.85 -10.45 -25.14
N ASP A 206 20.05 -10.87 -25.43
CA ASP A 206 20.84 -11.70 -24.51
C ASP A 206 21.42 -10.83 -23.37
N LYS A 207 21.88 -9.63 -23.67
CA LYS A 207 22.28 -8.66 -22.62
C LYS A 207 21.09 -8.24 -21.77
N ALA A 208 19.91 -8.02 -22.36
CA ALA A 208 18.71 -7.70 -21.60
C ALA A 208 18.32 -8.84 -20.63
N LYS A 209 18.39 -10.11 -21.07
CA LYS A 209 18.17 -11.27 -20.19
C LYS A 209 19.24 -11.39 -19.11
N ALA A 210 20.51 -11.15 -19.46
CA ALA A 210 21.62 -11.17 -18.50
C ALA A 210 21.43 -10.10 -17.41
N LEU A 211 20.97 -8.89 -17.77
CA LEU A 211 20.64 -7.84 -16.81
C LEU A 211 19.53 -8.26 -15.86
N VAL A 212 18.42 -8.80 -16.38
CA VAL A 212 17.32 -9.29 -15.53
C VAL A 212 17.81 -10.39 -14.59
N ALA A 213 18.60 -11.34 -15.08
CA ALA A 213 19.18 -12.39 -14.24
C ALA A 213 20.11 -11.82 -13.15
N TYR A 214 20.89 -10.78 -13.47
CA TYR A 214 21.73 -10.08 -12.50
C TYR A 214 20.89 -9.38 -11.41
N MET A 215 19.82 -8.70 -11.79
CA MET A 215 18.92 -8.03 -10.86
C MET A 215 18.22 -9.00 -9.89
N LEU A 216 18.08 -10.25 -10.27
CA LEU A 216 17.48 -11.33 -9.46
C LEU A 216 18.50 -12.08 -8.59
N LYS A 217 19.79 -11.74 -8.62
CA LYS A 217 20.77 -12.31 -7.71
C LYS A 217 20.50 -11.87 -6.26
N PRO A 218 20.63 -12.79 -5.28
CA PRO A 218 20.41 -12.44 -3.87
C PRO A 218 21.23 -11.24 -3.39
N GLU A 219 22.51 -11.21 -3.74
CA GLU A 219 23.42 -10.12 -3.39
C GLU A 219 23.00 -8.78 -4.00
N THR A 220 22.47 -8.79 -5.22
CA THR A 220 21.96 -7.60 -5.89
C THR A 220 20.67 -7.11 -5.22
N GLN A 221 19.77 -8.01 -4.85
CA GLN A 221 18.53 -7.65 -4.15
C GLN A 221 18.80 -7.14 -2.73
N ILE A 222 19.76 -7.71 -2.01
CA ILE A 222 20.19 -7.20 -0.70
C ILE A 222 20.79 -5.79 -0.84
N ALA A 223 21.66 -5.58 -1.83
CA ALA A 223 22.22 -4.25 -2.10
C ALA A 223 21.12 -3.23 -2.44
N THR A 224 20.14 -3.63 -3.25
CA THR A 224 18.98 -2.79 -3.58
C THR A 224 18.15 -2.47 -2.33
N LEU A 225 17.89 -3.44 -1.46
CA LEU A 225 17.18 -3.24 -0.20
C LEU A 225 17.90 -2.20 0.68
N LYS A 226 19.22 -2.33 0.83
CA LYS A 226 20.04 -1.37 1.59
C LYS A 226 19.92 0.05 1.05
N ALA A 227 19.86 0.22 -0.27
CA ALA A 227 19.83 1.52 -0.93
C ALA A 227 18.44 2.15 -1.02
N THR A 228 17.36 1.35 -1.07
CA THR A 228 16.04 1.83 -1.49
C THR A 228 14.90 1.49 -0.53
N ASN A 229 15.13 0.61 0.44
CA ASN A 229 14.09 0.00 1.30
C ASN A 229 13.01 -0.78 0.53
N PHE A 230 13.31 -1.23 -0.70
CA PHE A 230 12.51 -2.22 -1.40
C PHE A 230 13.01 -3.62 -1.06
N PHE A 231 12.11 -4.46 -0.57
CA PHE A 231 12.43 -5.80 -0.08
C PHE A 231 12.61 -6.81 -1.22
N PRO A 232 13.46 -7.83 -1.04
CA PRO A 232 13.61 -8.91 -1.99
C PRO A 232 12.30 -9.65 -2.27
N VAL A 233 12.15 -10.15 -3.49
CA VAL A 233 11.07 -11.09 -3.86
C VAL A 233 11.52 -12.55 -3.70
N LEU A 234 12.80 -12.76 -3.43
CA LEU A 234 13.41 -14.06 -3.13
C LEU A 234 13.43 -14.30 -1.62
N ASP A 235 13.36 -15.55 -1.23
CA ASP A 235 13.67 -15.97 0.13
C ASP A 235 15.18 -15.88 0.35
N VAL A 236 15.63 -14.83 1.02
CA VAL A 236 17.03 -14.54 1.31
C VAL A 236 17.21 -14.21 2.78
N LYS A 237 18.23 -14.79 3.39
CA LYS A 237 18.65 -14.36 4.74
C LYS A 237 19.31 -13.00 4.64
N LEU A 238 18.75 -12.01 5.37
CA LEU A 238 19.31 -10.67 5.42
C LEU A 238 20.54 -10.65 6.35
N PRO A 239 21.61 -9.90 5.97
CA PRO A 239 22.77 -9.68 6.83
C PRO A 239 22.40 -8.85 8.07
N ASP A 240 23.23 -8.94 9.12
CA ASP A 240 23.02 -8.20 10.37
C ASP A 240 23.30 -6.68 10.22
N ASP A 241 24.08 -6.28 9.21
CA ASP A 241 24.47 -4.89 8.90
C ASP A 241 23.40 -4.12 8.09
N MET A 242 22.15 -4.55 8.11
CA MET A 242 21.06 -3.84 7.44
C MET A 242 20.76 -2.48 8.10
N PRO A 243 20.33 -1.45 7.31
CA PRO A 243 19.88 -0.17 7.84
C PRO A 243 18.82 -0.30 8.94
N ALA A 244 18.79 0.66 9.86
CA ALA A 244 17.81 0.67 10.97
C ALA A 244 16.37 0.63 10.47
N SER A 245 16.05 1.32 9.36
CA SER A 245 14.75 1.27 8.71
C SER A 245 14.36 -0.17 8.31
N VAL A 246 15.26 -0.92 7.71
CA VAL A 246 15.00 -2.31 7.29
C VAL A 246 14.76 -3.21 8.50
N LYS A 247 15.55 -3.04 9.58
CA LYS A 247 15.39 -3.77 10.83
C LYS A 247 14.04 -3.51 11.50
N ALA A 248 13.54 -2.28 11.40
CA ALA A 248 12.24 -1.90 11.94
C ALA A 248 11.08 -2.36 11.07
N PHE A 249 11.20 -2.22 9.74
CA PHE A 249 10.09 -2.51 8.82
C PHE A 249 9.89 -4.01 8.57
N GLY A 250 10.96 -4.80 8.52
CA GLY A 250 10.89 -6.23 8.25
C GLY A 250 9.93 -6.98 9.19
N PRO A 251 10.06 -6.89 10.52
CA PRO A 251 9.12 -7.49 11.46
C PRO A 251 7.68 -7.00 11.30
N ALA A 252 7.46 -5.69 11.11
CA ALA A 252 6.12 -5.13 10.94
C ALA A 252 5.43 -5.63 9.65
N ILE A 253 6.18 -5.75 8.55
CA ILE A 253 5.69 -6.34 7.30
C ILE A 253 5.35 -7.82 7.50
N ALA A 254 6.23 -8.58 8.15
CA ALA A 254 6.01 -9.99 8.42
C ALA A 254 4.74 -10.21 9.27
N THR A 255 4.58 -9.43 10.34
CA THR A 255 3.39 -9.47 11.19
C THR A 255 2.12 -9.14 10.40
N MET A 256 2.15 -8.08 9.56
CA MET A 256 1.01 -7.67 8.75
C MET A 256 0.60 -8.73 7.73
N THR A 257 1.58 -9.33 7.05
CA THR A 257 1.32 -10.28 5.97
C THR A 257 0.94 -11.67 6.47
N ALA A 258 1.39 -12.06 7.67
CA ALA A 258 1.10 -13.33 8.31
C ALA A 258 -0.14 -13.27 9.23
N ALA A 259 -0.76 -12.11 9.40
CA ALA A 259 -1.94 -11.98 10.26
C ALA A 259 -3.08 -12.90 9.76
N PRO A 260 -3.80 -13.60 10.67
CA PRO A 260 -4.87 -14.52 10.28
C PRO A 260 -6.01 -13.84 9.52
N ASP A 261 -6.20 -12.55 9.78
CA ASP A 261 -7.20 -11.68 9.17
C ASP A 261 -6.66 -10.86 7.99
N ALA A 262 -5.44 -11.14 7.50
CA ALA A 262 -4.80 -10.41 6.42
C ALA A 262 -5.64 -10.42 5.13
N ARG A 263 -5.82 -9.24 4.53
CA ARG A 263 -6.57 -8.99 3.29
C ARG A 263 -5.68 -8.32 2.25
N PRO A 264 -4.89 -9.08 1.49
CA PRO A 264 -4.03 -8.49 0.46
C PRO A 264 -4.86 -7.85 -0.66
N ALA A 265 -4.65 -6.57 -0.90
CA ALA A 265 -5.24 -5.82 -1.99
C ALA A 265 -4.20 -5.61 -3.10
N LEU A 266 -4.42 -6.22 -4.25
CA LEU A 266 -3.47 -6.14 -5.34
C LEU A 266 -3.62 -4.82 -6.11
N LEU A 267 -2.50 -4.29 -6.61
CA LEU A 267 -2.51 -3.13 -7.48
C LEU A 267 -3.40 -3.38 -8.70
N PRO A 268 -4.35 -2.48 -9.02
CA PRO A 268 -5.18 -2.59 -10.21
C PRO A 268 -4.37 -2.63 -11.49
N MET A 269 -4.56 -3.67 -12.29
CA MET A 269 -3.86 -3.90 -13.56
C MET A 269 -4.87 -4.09 -14.69
N GLY A 270 -4.42 -3.84 -15.93
CA GLY A 270 -5.28 -4.00 -17.09
C GLY A 270 -6.12 -2.77 -17.43
N LEU A 271 -6.03 -1.70 -16.65
CA LEU A 271 -6.76 -0.45 -16.87
C LEU A 271 -6.19 0.41 -18.03
N GLY A 272 -4.98 0.12 -18.51
CA GLY A 272 -4.34 0.94 -19.56
C GLY A 272 -4.22 2.40 -19.14
N ASP A 273 -4.65 3.31 -20.03
CA ASP A 273 -4.61 4.75 -19.78
C ASP A 273 -5.69 5.24 -18.76
N LEU A 274 -6.57 4.34 -18.34
CA LEU A 274 -7.61 4.65 -17.34
C LEU A 274 -7.15 4.50 -15.89
N GLY A 275 -5.94 3.98 -15.65
CA GLY A 275 -5.41 3.77 -14.29
C GLY A 275 -5.37 5.04 -13.45
N GLY A 276 -5.04 6.20 -14.06
CA GLY A 276 -5.10 7.49 -13.39
C GLY A 276 -6.52 7.89 -12.96
N LYS A 277 -7.51 7.66 -13.82
CA LYS A 277 -8.91 7.92 -13.52
C LYS A 277 -9.45 7.00 -12.42
N PHE A 278 -9.03 5.74 -12.40
CA PHE A 278 -9.35 4.80 -11.34
C PHE A 278 -8.87 5.32 -9.96
N ASN A 279 -7.62 5.72 -9.87
CA ASN A 279 -7.07 6.29 -8.63
C ASN A 279 -7.77 7.60 -8.24
N GLN A 280 -8.23 8.38 -9.23
CA GLN A 280 -8.91 9.65 -9.01
C GLN A 280 -10.26 9.46 -8.30
N VAL A 281 -11.01 8.39 -8.57
CA VAL A 281 -12.26 8.06 -7.88
C VAL A 281 -12.09 8.05 -6.35
N TYR A 282 -11.04 7.40 -5.86
CA TYR A 282 -10.74 7.36 -4.41
C TYR A 282 -10.24 8.71 -3.89
N THR A 283 -9.51 9.45 -4.72
CA THR A 283 -9.05 10.80 -4.37
C THR A 283 -10.22 11.76 -4.26
N ASP A 284 -11.15 11.74 -5.24
CA ASP A 284 -12.35 12.58 -5.26
C ASP A 284 -13.27 12.23 -4.09
N SER A 285 -13.46 10.94 -3.80
CA SER A 285 -14.20 10.51 -2.61
C SER A 285 -13.61 11.12 -1.32
N PHE A 286 -12.29 11.10 -1.17
CA PHE A 286 -11.63 11.73 -0.02
C PHE A 286 -11.83 13.24 0.00
N GLU A 287 -11.60 13.91 -1.11
CA GLU A 287 -11.68 15.38 -1.18
C GLU A 287 -13.10 15.88 -0.92
N ARG A 288 -14.11 15.19 -1.46
CA ARG A 288 -15.53 15.55 -1.29
C ARG A 288 -16.03 15.19 0.11
N ILE A 289 -15.82 13.95 0.56
CA ILE A 289 -16.35 13.46 1.84
C ILE A 289 -15.60 14.08 3.03
N VAL A 290 -14.28 14.07 2.99
CA VAL A 290 -13.46 14.38 4.19
C VAL A 290 -13.12 15.87 4.24
N LEU A 291 -12.68 16.45 3.13
CA LEU A 291 -12.32 17.87 3.09
C LEU A 291 -13.53 18.76 2.80
N GLY A 292 -14.41 18.35 1.89
CA GLY A 292 -15.62 19.10 1.50
C GLY A 292 -16.78 18.90 2.45
N GLY A 293 -16.79 17.83 3.25
CA GLY A 293 -17.87 17.55 4.21
C GLY A 293 -19.19 17.10 3.57
N GLU A 294 -19.15 16.69 2.28
CA GLU A 294 -20.32 16.23 1.53
C GLU A 294 -20.90 14.94 2.13
N ASP A 295 -22.15 14.64 1.77
CA ASP A 295 -22.84 13.43 2.19
C ASP A 295 -22.17 12.18 1.63
N VAL A 296 -21.82 11.24 2.52
CA VAL A 296 -21.09 10.03 2.15
C VAL A 296 -21.85 9.19 1.14
N HIS A 297 -23.14 8.95 1.37
CA HIS A 297 -23.98 8.13 0.50
C HIS A 297 -24.07 8.70 -0.93
N GLY A 298 -24.33 10.00 -1.04
CA GLY A 298 -24.41 10.70 -2.31
C GLY A 298 -23.10 10.64 -3.09
N VAL A 299 -21.98 10.97 -2.44
CA VAL A 299 -20.65 10.93 -3.07
C VAL A 299 -20.31 9.51 -3.55
N LEU A 300 -20.50 8.49 -2.71
CA LEU A 300 -20.21 7.11 -3.12
C LEU A 300 -21.10 6.64 -4.26
N GLY A 301 -22.33 7.12 -4.35
CA GLY A 301 -23.22 6.84 -5.49
C GLY A 301 -22.69 7.39 -6.81
N GLU A 302 -22.23 8.63 -6.82
CA GLU A 302 -21.66 9.28 -7.99
C GLU A 302 -20.31 8.67 -8.39
N GLU A 303 -19.42 8.47 -7.42
CA GLU A 303 -18.10 7.89 -7.66
C GLU A 303 -18.17 6.40 -8.08
N ALA A 304 -19.16 5.64 -7.60
CA ALA A 304 -19.43 4.29 -8.09
C ALA A 304 -19.82 4.29 -9.58
N ALA A 305 -20.61 5.28 -10.02
CA ALA A 305 -20.93 5.41 -11.44
C ALA A 305 -19.70 5.71 -12.29
N ALA A 306 -18.80 6.58 -11.81
CA ALA A 306 -17.53 6.89 -12.46
C ALA A 306 -16.61 5.65 -12.50
N LEU A 307 -16.48 4.93 -11.38
CA LEU A 307 -15.72 3.68 -11.29
C LEU A 307 -16.26 2.62 -12.25
N LYS A 308 -17.59 2.45 -12.30
CA LYS A 308 -18.25 1.53 -13.21
C LYS A 308 -17.94 1.85 -14.67
N ALA A 309 -17.99 3.11 -15.07
CA ALA A 309 -17.66 3.53 -16.43
C ALA A 309 -16.20 3.19 -16.82
N ILE A 310 -15.26 3.35 -15.89
CA ILE A 310 -13.85 2.98 -16.06
C ILE A 310 -13.70 1.47 -16.26
N ILE A 311 -14.34 0.68 -15.42
CA ILE A 311 -14.30 -0.79 -15.49
C ILE A 311 -14.99 -1.29 -16.77
N ASP A 312 -16.13 -0.73 -17.15
CA ASP A 312 -16.85 -1.09 -18.37
C ASP A 312 -16.03 -0.77 -19.62
N GLN A 313 -15.30 0.34 -19.64
CA GLN A 313 -14.43 0.73 -20.75
C GLN A 313 -13.16 -0.15 -20.82
N SER A 314 -12.51 -0.40 -19.70
CA SER A 314 -11.27 -1.20 -19.64
C SER A 314 -11.50 -2.69 -19.81
N LYS A 315 -12.70 -3.18 -19.45
CA LYS A 315 -13.03 -4.61 -19.28
C LYS A 315 -12.11 -5.31 -18.29
N ALA A 316 -11.55 -4.57 -17.35
CA ALA A 316 -10.62 -5.12 -16.36
C ALA A 316 -11.35 -6.09 -15.41
N PRO A 317 -10.77 -7.27 -15.12
CA PRO A 317 -11.33 -8.20 -14.14
C PRO A 317 -11.10 -7.67 -12.71
N CYS A 318 -11.77 -8.27 -11.74
CA CYS A 318 -11.54 -7.94 -10.33
C CYS A 318 -10.13 -8.32 -9.86
N TRP A 319 -9.63 -7.54 -8.90
CA TRP A 319 -8.36 -7.78 -8.19
C TRP A 319 -8.63 -8.15 -6.74
N ALA A 320 -7.78 -8.97 -6.13
CA ALA A 320 -7.89 -9.23 -4.70
C ALA A 320 -7.89 -7.90 -3.91
N PRO A 321 -8.69 -7.79 -2.85
CA PRO A 321 -9.43 -8.87 -2.17
C PRO A 321 -10.78 -9.24 -2.80
N ASP A 322 -11.21 -8.54 -3.86
CA ASP A 322 -12.40 -8.95 -4.60
C ASP A 322 -12.21 -10.33 -5.22
N LYS A 323 -13.31 -11.09 -5.31
CA LYS A 323 -13.27 -12.40 -5.95
C LYS A 323 -12.98 -12.27 -7.45
N PRO A 324 -12.17 -13.17 -8.03
CA PRO A 324 -11.92 -13.14 -9.47
C PRO A 324 -13.22 -13.16 -10.27
N SER A 325 -13.32 -12.27 -11.27
CA SER A 325 -14.47 -12.22 -12.20
C SER A 325 -14.13 -12.86 -13.55
N ALA A 326 -15.12 -13.45 -14.23
CA ALA A 326 -14.95 -14.00 -15.57
C ALA A 326 -14.85 -12.91 -16.67
N GLY A 327 -15.18 -11.67 -16.34
CA GLY A 327 -15.15 -10.49 -17.23
C GLY A 327 -14.89 -9.23 -16.45
N ALA A 328 -15.43 -8.10 -16.90
CA ALA A 328 -15.31 -6.82 -16.20
C ALA A 328 -15.76 -6.96 -14.73
N CYS A 329 -14.99 -6.36 -13.83
CA CYS A 329 -15.29 -6.39 -12.40
C CYS A 329 -16.64 -5.69 -12.14
N PRO A 330 -17.63 -6.31 -11.46
CA PRO A 330 -18.85 -5.61 -11.12
C PRO A 330 -18.58 -4.51 -10.10
N VAL A 331 -19.22 -3.36 -10.28
CA VAL A 331 -19.26 -2.26 -9.32
C VAL A 331 -20.68 -2.16 -8.82
N ASP A 332 -20.88 -2.21 -7.50
CA ASP A 332 -22.19 -2.09 -6.88
C ASP A 332 -22.77 -0.67 -6.94
#